data_1732f2ab6962b58b8a586ff9da70837d
#
_entry.id   1732f2ab6962b58b8a586ff9da70837d
#
_cell.length_a   1.000
_cell.length_b   1.000
_cell.length_c   1.000
_cell.angle_alpha   90.00
_cell.angle_beta   90.00
_cell.angle_gamma   90.00
#
_symmetry.space_group_name_H-M   'P 1'
#
loop_
_entity.id
_entity.type
_entity.pdbx_description
1 polymer ?
#
loop_
_entity_poly.entity_id
_entity_poly.type
_entity_poly.pdbx_seq_one_letter_code
_entity_poly.pdbx_strand_id
1 'polypeptide(L)'
;MARRRHSNRRHRRGSFGFLYKVLSMLVICGAIIAALTLFFRVGTIVVTGQERYTEAEVVAATGVEQDDNLFLLNKYTVANNILAELPYIEEIRINRKLQDPLLIEVKECGDPLAVIQDGFAWLVSPGGKIVEQRGASEAGDCPVISGCQLLAPTVGTPLALATEYATQQQSLLELLNALESAGMLDQVEGIHLEDLSVLVMDYGGRFSVEMPYGADYPRKLRALQAVIDNLETNQTGTVQLTWDNGEVHFIED
;
A
#
# COMPACT_ATOMS: atom_id res chain seq x y z
N MET A 1 53.29 -5.26 -80.69
CA MET A 1 52.06 -4.57 -80.24
C MET A 1 51.93 -4.77 -78.73
N ALA A 2 52.25 -3.75 -77.93
CA ALA A 2 52.24 -3.79 -76.48
C ALA A 2 50.96 -3.08 -75.97
N ARG A 3 50.10 -3.80 -75.33
CA ARG A 3 48.82 -3.38 -74.78
C ARG A 3 49.04 -2.79 -73.38
N ARG A 4 49.02 -1.48 -73.22
CA ARG A 4 49.07 -0.76 -71.92
C ARG A 4 47.81 -1.05 -71.12
N ARG A 5 47.98 -1.71 -69.98
CA ARG A 5 46.95 -1.85 -68.97
C ARG A 5 46.81 -0.55 -68.15
N HIS A 6 45.72 0.17 -68.33
CA HIS A 6 45.34 1.25 -67.43
C HIS A 6 44.94 0.73 -66.10
N SER A 7 45.73 0.98 -65.05
CA SER A 7 45.43 0.77 -63.68
C SER A 7 44.48 1.85 -63.16
N ASN A 8 43.21 1.56 -63.01
CA ASN A 8 42.22 2.47 -62.45
C ASN A 8 42.37 2.44 -60.92
N ARG A 9 43.25 3.29 -60.37
CA ARG A 9 43.33 3.56 -58.92
C ARG A 9 42.06 4.31 -58.51
N ARG A 10 41.06 3.59 -58.02
CA ARG A 10 39.94 4.17 -57.26
C ARG A 10 40.51 4.80 -56.00
N HIS A 11 40.66 6.11 -56.00
CA HIS A 11 40.83 6.90 -54.80
C HIS A 11 39.62 6.66 -53.92
N ARG A 12 39.80 5.84 -52.84
CA ARG A 12 38.90 5.87 -51.71
C ARG A 12 38.94 7.26 -51.11
N ARG A 13 38.07 8.17 -51.58
CA ARG A 13 37.77 9.40 -50.85
C ARG A 13 37.19 8.96 -49.49
N GLY A 14 38.02 9.02 -48.47
CA GLY A 14 37.59 8.82 -47.08
C GLY A 14 36.38 9.71 -46.83
N SER A 15 35.33 9.11 -46.33
CA SER A 15 34.01 9.73 -46.15
C SER A 15 34.04 10.77 -45.01
N PHE A 16 34.75 11.89 -45.20
CA PHE A 16 34.68 13.03 -44.30
C PHE A 16 33.23 13.52 -44.14
N GLY A 17 32.39 13.35 -45.15
CA GLY A 17 30.97 13.69 -45.09
C GLY A 17 30.19 12.77 -44.14
N PHE A 18 30.58 11.50 -44.00
CA PHE A 18 29.97 10.60 -43.01
C PHE A 18 30.41 10.97 -41.59
N LEU A 19 31.68 11.25 -41.38
CA LEU A 19 32.20 11.68 -40.07
C LEU A 19 31.54 12.98 -39.60
N TYR A 20 31.36 13.94 -40.51
CA TYR A 20 30.67 15.20 -40.23
C TYR A 20 29.19 14.99 -39.84
N LYS A 21 28.48 14.08 -40.54
CA LYS A 21 27.10 13.73 -40.21
C LYS A 21 26.99 13.08 -38.81
N VAL A 22 27.90 12.16 -38.47
CA VAL A 22 27.94 11.53 -37.15
C VAL A 22 28.26 12.56 -36.07
N LEU A 23 29.24 13.44 -36.31
CA LEU A 23 29.59 14.49 -35.36
C LEU A 23 28.45 15.50 -35.15
N SER A 24 27.76 15.91 -36.22
CA SER A 24 26.61 16.82 -36.10
C SER A 24 25.45 16.15 -35.35
N MET A 25 25.21 14.86 -35.58
CA MET A 25 24.20 14.08 -34.81
C MET A 25 24.54 14.02 -33.32
N LEU A 26 25.81 13.75 -32.97
CA LEU A 26 26.28 13.76 -31.60
C LEU A 26 26.10 15.12 -30.91
N VAL A 27 26.42 16.23 -31.61
CA VAL A 27 26.23 17.58 -31.08
C VAL A 27 24.75 17.87 -30.87
N ILE A 28 23.87 17.50 -31.80
CA ILE A 28 22.42 17.70 -31.66
C ILE A 28 21.88 16.84 -30.48
N CYS A 29 22.25 15.56 -30.40
CA CYS A 29 21.87 14.72 -29.29
C CYS A 29 22.38 15.28 -27.95
N GLY A 30 23.62 15.74 -27.88
CA GLY A 30 24.19 16.39 -26.70
C GLY A 30 23.44 17.66 -26.31
N ALA A 31 23.07 18.50 -27.27
CA ALA A 31 22.27 19.69 -27.02
C ALA A 31 20.87 19.38 -26.53
N ILE A 32 20.23 18.34 -27.07
CA ILE A 32 18.91 17.87 -26.59
C ILE A 32 19.02 17.33 -25.15
N ILE A 33 20.02 16.51 -24.84
CA ILE A 33 20.25 15.99 -23.49
C ILE A 33 20.50 17.15 -22.52
N ALA A 34 21.37 18.11 -22.90
CA ALA A 34 21.63 19.28 -22.07
C ALA A 34 20.36 20.13 -21.85
N ALA A 35 19.54 20.32 -22.87
CA ALA A 35 18.26 21.01 -22.74
C ALA A 35 17.32 20.25 -21.78
N LEU A 36 17.19 18.92 -21.91
CA LEU A 36 16.36 18.11 -21.04
C LEU A 36 16.85 18.14 -19.58
N THR A 37 18.17 18.14 -19.35
CA THR A 37 18.72 18.19 -17.99
C THR A 37 18.57 19.56 -17.32
N LEU A 38 18.63 20.63 -18.10
CA LEU A 38 18.54 22.00 -17.57
C LEU A 38 17.10 22.48 -17.37
N PHE A 39 16.16 22.05 -18.25
CA PHE A 39 14.79 22.53 -18.23
C PHE A 39 13.83 21.68 -17.40
N PHE A 40 14.18 20.42 -17.14
CA PHE A 40 13.29 19.51 -16.39
C PHE A 40 13.84 19.18 -15.00
N ARG A 41 13.98 20.21 -14.19
CA ARG A 41 14.33 20.07 -12.77
C ARG A 41 13.08 20.04 -11.89
N VAL A 42 13.16 19.36 -10.74
CA VAL A 42 12.12 19.41 -9.71
C VAL A 42 12.10 20.81 -9.13
N GLY A 43 11.07 21.60 -9.48
CA GLY A 43 10.88 22.95 -8.93
C GLY A 43 10.07 22.93 -7.64
N THR A 44 8.97 22.19 -7.64
CA THR A 44 8.06 22.08 -6.49
C THR A 44 7.54 20.66 -6.39
N ILE A 45 7.41 20.14 -5.18
CA ILE A 45 6.72 18.89 -4.89
C ILE A 45 5.40 19.28 -4.23
N VAL A 46 4.30 18.75 -4.72
CA VAL A 46 2.96 18.94 -4.15
C VAL A 46 2.46 17.59 -3.68
N VAL A 47 2.12 17.49 -2.41
CA VAL A 47 1.57 16.29 -1.79
C VAL A 47 0.08 16.49 -1.54
N THR A 48 -0.71 15.46 -1.77
CA THR A 48 -2.15 15.46 -1.53
C THR A 48 -2.60 14.13 -0.95
N GLY A 49 -3.67 14.15 -0.13
CA GLY A 49 -4.27 12.95 0.48
C GLY A 49 -3.67 12.56 1.83
N GLN A 50 -2.75 13.36 2.35
CA GLN A 50 -2.22 13.19 3.71
C GLN A 50 -3.19 13.79 4.74
N GLU A 51 -3.39 13.09 5.86
CA GLU A 51 -4.17 13.56 7.01
C GLU A 51 -3.35 13.50 8.29
N ARG A 52 -2.63 12.41 8.52
CA ARG A 52 -1.78 12.16 9.68
C ARG A 52 -0.41 12.81 9.54
N TYR A 53 0.19 12.71 8.34
CA TYR A 53 1.51 13.26 8.06
C TYR A 53 1.40 14.68 7.48
N THR A 54 2.41 15.49 7.75
CA THR A 54 2.54 16.81 7.11
C THR A 54 3.11 16.68 5.69
N GLU A 55 2.81 17.65 4.83
CA GLU A 55 3.41 17.71 3.49
C GLU A 55 4.95 17.67 3.55
N ALA A 56 5.54 18.37 4.53
CA ALA A 56 7.00 18.43 4.72
C ALA A 56 7.60 17.07 5.06
N GLU A 57 6.94 16.26 5.88
CA GLU A 57 7.39 14.90 6.22
C GLU A 57 7.35 13.99 5.01
N VAL A 58 6.26 14.03 4.22
CA VAL A 58 6.15 13.23 3.00
C VAL A 58 7.20 13.66 1.98
N VAL A 59 7.43 14.97 1.80
CA VAL A 59 8.48 15.49 0.92
C VAL A 59 9.86 15.02 1.39
N ALA A 60 10.16 15.11 2.68
CA ALA A 60 11.43 14.63 3.23
C ALA A 60 11.66 13.13 2.97
N ALA A 61 10.62 12.32 3.17
CA ALA A 61 10.65 10.87 2.93
C ALA A 61 10.87 10.50 1.45
N THR A 62 10.60 11.41 0.48
CA THR A 62 10.88 11.13 -0.93
C THR A 62 12.35 10.88 -1.22
N GLY A 63 13.26 11.51 -0.46
CA GLY A 63 14.67 11.57 -0.75
C GLY A 63 15.01 12.36 -2.01
N VAL A 64 14.08 13.17 -2.53
CA VAL A 64 14.25 14.01 -3.73
C VAL A 64 14.75 15.37 -3.29
N GLU A 65 15.87 15.81 -3.88
CA GLU A 65 16.43 17.12 -3.63
C GLU A 65 15.89 18.16 -4.63
N GLN A 66 15.92 19.41 -4.20
CA GLN A 66 15.61 20.52 -5.09
C GLN A 66 16.62 20.54 -6.24
N ASP A 67 16.18 20.78 -7.47
CA ASP A 67 16.98 20.71 -8.70
C ASP A 67 17.29 19.31 -9.24
N ASP A 68 16.83 18.25 -8.63
CA ASP A 68 16.90 16.90 -9.21
C ASP A 68 16.21 16.85 -10.58
N ASN A 69 16.73 15.97 -11.47
CA ASN A 69 16.16 15.86 -12.81
C ASN A 69 14.91 14.95 -12.81
N LEU A 70 13.75 15.53 -13.15
CA LEU A 70 12.47 14.84 -13.23
C LEU A 70 12.47 13.58 -14.14
N PHE A 71 13.30 13.56 -15.20
CA PHE A 71 13.39 12.40 -16.10
C PHE A 71 14.23 11.27 -15.52
N LEU A 72 15.27 11.59 -14.75
CA LEU A 72 16.16 10.63 -14.14
C LEU A 72 15.59 10.07 -12.83
N LEU A 73 14.62 10.76 -12.23
CA LEU A 73 13.99 10.37 -10.98
C LEU A 73 13.26 9.02 -11.15
N ASN A 74 13.60 8.04 -10.33
CA ASN A 74 12.93 6.74 -10.32
C ASN A 74 11.71 6.79 -9.37
N LYS A 75 10.51 6.78 -9.95
CA LYS A 75 9.26 6.80 -9.17
C LYS A 75 9.14 5.65 -8.17
N TYR A 76 9.66 4.46 -8.51
CA TYR A 76 9.62 3.30 -7.62
C TYR A 76 10.53 3.50 -6.40
N THR A 77 11.69 4.12 -6.60
CA THR A 77 12.59 4.44 -5.48
C THR A 77 11.94 5.45 -4.55
N VAL A 78 11.36 6.51 -5.09
CA VAL A 78 10.64 7.52 -4.30
C VAL A 78 9.48 6.90 -3.53
N ALA A 79 8.65 6.10 -4.19
CA ALA A 79 7.53 5.42 -3.53
C ALA A 79 8.01 4.48 -2.41
N ASN A 80 9.05 3.69 -2.66
CA ASN A 80 9.60 2.79 -1.65
C ASN A 80 10.20 3.53 -0.46
N ASN A 81 10.87 4.66 -0.68
CA ASN A 81 11.39 5.48 0.41
C ASN A 81 10.24 5.98 1.32
N ILE A 82 9.19 6.54 0.71
CA ILE A 82 8.04 7.02 1.46
C ILE A 82 7.38 5.88 2.25
N LEU A 83 7.14 4.70 1.62
CA LEU A 83 6.52 3.55 2.27
C LEU A 83 7.37 2.96 3.41
N ALA A 84 8.69 3.12 3.34
CA ALA A 84 9.61 2.66 4.39
C ALA A 84 9.69 3.63 5.57
N GLU A 85 9.68 4.93 5.32
CA GLU A 85 9.80 5.96 6.36
C GLU A 85 8.45 6.33 6.99
N LEU A 86 7.35 6.21 6.23
CA LEU A 86 6.01 6.60 6.66
C LEU A 86 5.06 5.37 6.62
N PRO A 87 5.07 4.52 7.66
CA PRO A 87 4.37 3.24 7.66
C PRO A 87 2.85 3.33 7.48
N TYR A 88 2.22 4.43 7.90
CA TYR A 88 0.78 4.66 7.74
C TYR A 88 0.36 5.01 6.31
N ILE A 89 1.30 5.22 5.38
CA ILE A 89 0.98 5.37 3.96
C ILE A 89 0.83 3.99 3.33
N GLU A 90 -0.30 3.75 2.68
CA GLU A 90 -0.67 2.49 2.06
C GLU A 90 -0.51 2.51 0.54
N GLU A 91 -0.99 3.57 -0.11
CA GLU A 91 -0.87 3.74 -1.56
C GLU A 91 -0.19 5.06 -1.91
N ILE A 92 0.60 5.02 -2.98
CA ILE A 92 1.27 6.21 -3.52
C ILE A 92 1.10 6.26 -5.03
N ARG A 93 0.68 7.41 -5.53
CA ARG A 93 0.61 7.72 -6.95
C ARG A 93 1.48 8.91 -7.27
N ILE A 94 2.50 8.71 -8.10
CA ILE A 94 3.45 9.77 -8.47
C ILE A 94 3.18 10.17 -9.92
N ASN A 95 2.70 11.39 -10.11
CA ASN A 95 2.41 11.99 -11.39
C ASN A 95 3.44 13.09 -11.71
N ARG A 96 4.04 12.99 -12.89
CA ARG A 96 4.95 14.03 -13.43
C ARG A 96 4.18 14.85 -14.45
N LYS A 97 4.03 16.12 -14.21
CA LYS A 97 3.56 17.06 -15.24
C LYS A 97 4.79 17.75 -15.84
N LEU A 98 4.88 17.77 -17.17
CA LEU A 98 5.94 18.50 -17.87
C LEU A 98 5.79 19.99 -17.56
N GLN A 99 6.86 20.64 -17.07
CA GLN A 99 6.93 22.05 -16.63
C GLN A 99 6.13 22.41 -15.36
N ASP A 100 5.58 21.40 -14.66
CA ASP A 100 4.79 21.58 -13.46
C ASP A 100 5.37 20.76 -12.29
N PRO A 101 4.85 20.95 -11.06
CA PRO A 101 5.33 20.26 -9.87
C PRO A 101 5.24 18.73 -9.99
N LEU A 102 6.10 18.03 -9.26
CA LEU A 102 5.96 16.62 -9.00
C LEU A 102 4.75 16.44 -8.08
N LEU A 103 3.69 15.85 -8.59
CA LEU A 103 2.48 15.57 -7.80
C LEU A 103 2.59 14.19 -7.18
N ILE A 104 2.51 14.12 -5.85
CA ILE A 104 2.49 12.89 -5.06
C ILE A 104 1.14 12.81 -4.38
N GLU A 105 0.32 11.86 -4.81
CA GLU A 105 -0.94 11.54 -4.16
C GLU A 105 -0.69 10.34 -3.22
N VAL A 106 -0.93 10.53 -1.93
CA VAL A 106 -0.82 9.47 -0.93
C VAL A 106 -2.20 9.08 -0.42
N LYS A 107 -2.37 7.82 -0.07
CA LYS A 107 -3.52 7.33 0.68
C LYS A 107 -2.99 6.75 1.98
N GLU A 108 -3.43 7.29 3.10
CA GLU A 108 -3.13 6.74 4.41
C GLU A 108 -4.07 5.57 4.71
N CYS A 109 -3.63 4.64 5.54
CA CYS A 109 -4.47 3.55 6.02
C CYS A 109 -5.51 4.06 7.02
N GLY A 110 -6.63 3.34 7.13
CA GLY A 110 -7.61 3.55 8.19
C GLY A 110 -7.04 3.27 9.59
N ASP A 111 -7.91 3.39 10.60
CA ASP A 111 -7.50 3.16 11.99
C ASP A 111 -7.00 1.73 12.18
N PRO A 112 -5.82 1.56 12.82
CA PRO A 112 -5.19 0.25 12.97
C PRO A 112 -5.84 -0.55 14.10
N LEU A 113 -5.68 -1.88 14.01
CA LEU A 113 -5.98 -2.81 15.09
C LEU A 113 -4.68 -3.23 15.78
N ALA A 114 -4.75 -3.63 17.04
CA ALA A 114 -3.60 -4.01 17.84
C ALA A 114 -3.49 -5.53 18.02
N VAL A 115 -2.31 -6.12 17.80
CA VAL A 115 -1.95 -7.46 18.27
C VAL A 115 -1.02 -7.30 19.47
N ILE A 116 -1.41 -7.84 20.61
CA ILE A 116 -0.59 -7.75 21.84
C ILE A 116 0.27 -9.00 21.94
N GLN A 117 1.60 -8.81 21.89
CA GLN A 117 2.57 -9.90 21.99
C GLN A 117 3.86 -9.43 22.67
N ASP A 118 4.40 -10.25 23.56
CA ASP A 118 5.69 -10.04 24.26
C ASP A 118 5.81 -8.69 24.97
N GLY A 119 4.70 -8.16 25.50
CA GLY A 119 4.64 -6.87 26.20
C GLY A 119 4.58 -5.65 25.28
N PHE A 120 4.41 -5.86 23.98
CA PHE A 120 4.20 -4.83 22.97
C PHE A 120 2.82 -4.94 22.33
N ALA A 121 2.29 -3.80 21.89
CA ALA A 121 1.17 -3.70 20.98
C ALA A 121 1.69 -3.39 19.58
N TRP A 122 1.44 -4.30 18.66
CA TRP A 122 1.77 -4.16 17.25
C TRP A 122 0.54 -3.67 16.51
N LEU A 123 0.59 -2.46 16.00
CA LEU A 123 -0.52 -1.86 15.28
C LEU A 123 -0.50 -2.31 13.82
N VAL A 124 -1.60 -2.86 13.37
CA VAL A 124 -1.78 -3.44 12.04
C VAL A 124 -2.84 -2.64 11.29
N SER A 125 -2.51 -2.15 10.10
CA SER A 125 -3.49 -1.49 9.23
C SER A 125 -4.52 -2.47 8.69
N PRO A 126 -5.70 -2.00 8.25
CA PRO A 126 -6.70 -2.83 7.57
C PRO A 126 -6.15 -3.55 6.33
N GLY A 127 -5.18 -2.95 5.63
CA GLY A 127 -4.45 -3.59 4.52
C GLY A 127 -3.45 -4.66 4.95
N GLY A 128 -3.31 -4.94 6.27
CA GLY A 128 -2.45 -5.99 6.79
C GLY A 128 -0.96 -5.61 6.86
N LYS A 129 -0.64 -4.34 7.05
CA LYS A 129 0.73 -3.86 7.26
C LYS A 129 0.94 -3.49 8.74
N ILE A 130 2.07 -3.87 9.33
CA ILE A 130 2.46 -3.42 10.66
C ILE A 130 2.92 -1.96 10.55
N VAL A 131 2.17 -1.04 11.15
CA VAL A 131 2.39 0.41 11.00
C VAL A 131 3.12 1.02 12.19
N GLU A 132 3.00 0.41 13.38
CA GLU A 132 3.62 0.95 14.58
C GLU A 132 3.83 -0.14 15.63
N GLN A 133 4.80 0.08 16.52
CA GLN A 133 5.02 -0.72 17.74
C GLN A 133 4.94 0.20 18.95
N ARG A 134 4.14 -0.16 19.93
CA ARG A 134 3.99 0.57 21.21
C ARG A 134 4.15 -0.38 22.38
N GLY A 135 4.26 0.15 23.60
CA GLY A 135 4.07 -0.67 24.80
C GLY A 135 2.65 -1.24 24.87
N ALA A 136 2.47 -2.44 25.40
CA ALA A 136 1.14 -3.06 25.49
C ALA A 136 0.11 -2.19 26.26
N SER A 137 0.57 -1.41 27.25
CA SER A 137 -0.27 -0.46 28.01
C SER A 137 -0.62 0.80 27.22
N GLU A 138 0.01 1.04 26.07
CA GLU A 138 -0.19 2.20 25.21
C GLU A 138 -1.01 1.85 23.96
N ALA A 139 -1.60 0.66 23.92
CA ALA A 139 -2.50 0.25 22.84
C ALA A 139 -3.72 1.19 22.72
N GLY A 140 -4.09 1.87 23.81
CA GLY A 140 -5.23 2.79 23.86
C GLY A 140 -6.55 2.06 23.63
N ASP A 141 -7.44 2.72 22.90
CA ASP A 141 -8.76 2.18 22.52
C ASP A 141 -8.72 1.43 21.17
N CYS A 142 -7.54 1.04 20.68
CA CYS A 142 -7.43 0.28 19.43
C CYS A 142 -8.11 -1.09 19.60
N PRO A 143 -8.93 -1.52 18.63
CA PRO A 143 -9.48 -2.87 18.59
C PRO A 143 -8.36 -3.92 18.67
N VAL A 144 -8.57 -4.98 19.45
CA VAL A 144 -7.52 -5.99 19.68
C VAL A 144 -7.79 -7.24 18.85
N ILE A 145 -6.78 -7.71 18.15
CA ILE A 145 -6.77 -9.02 17.51
C ILE A 145 -6.10 -10.00 18.47
N SER A 146 -6.83 -11.02 18.90
CA SER A 146 -6.37 -12.06 19.84
C SER A 146 -6.39 -13.47 19.22
N GLY A 147 -5.83 -14.45 19.93
CA GLY A 147 -5.81 -15.84 19.48
C GLY A 147 -4.85 -16.14 18.33
N CYS A 148 -3.87 -15.27 18.08
CA CYS A 148 -2.83 -15.48 17.07
C CYS A 148 -1.45 -15.08 17.59
N GLN A 149 -0.43 -15.50 16.87
CA GLN A 149 0.96 -15.13 17.14
C GLN A 149 1.63 -14.56 15.89
N LEU A 150 2.21 -13.38 16.04
CA LEU A 150 2.99 -12.73 14.98
C LEU A 150 4.33 -13.45 14.78
N LEU A 151 4.72 -13.62 13.53
CA LEU A 151 6.02 -14.17 13.13
C LEU A 151 6.99 -13.02 12.84
N ALA A 152 7.99 -12.84 13.72
CA ALA A 152 9.05 -11.82 13.59
C ALA A 152 8.52 -10.43 13.16
N PRO A 153 7.61 -9.82 13.93
CA PRO A 153 6.97 -8.57 13.53
C PRO A 153 8.00 -7.43 13.42
N THR A 154 7.85 -6.61 12.40
CA THR A 154 8.68 -5.42 12.16
C THR A 154 7.81 -4.32 11.56
N VAL A 155 7.97 -3.09 12.03
CA VAL A 155 7.26 -1.93 11.48
C VAL A 155 7.59 -1.75 10.00
N GLY A 156 6.59 -1.47 9.19
CA GLY A 156 6.70 -1.32 7.74
C GLY A 156 6.56 -2.62 6.95
N THR A 157 6.48 -3.79 7.61
CA THR A 157 6.34 -5.09 6.94
C THR A 157 4.89 -5.59 6.92
N PRO A 158 4.52 -6.45 5.97
CA PRO A 158 3.24 -7.15 6.00
C PRO A 158 3.07 -7.99 7.26
N LEU A 159 1.84 -8.08 7.76
CA LEU A 159 1.45 -8.99 8.82
C LEU A 159 1.78 -10.43 8.43
N ALA A 160 2.53 -11.11 9.25
CA ALA A 160 2.78 -12.53 9.14
C ALA A 160 2.46 -13.20 10.47
N LEU A 161 1.59 -14.21 10.45
CA LEU A 161 1.31 -15.06 11.61
C LEU A 161 2.19 -16.31 11.58
N ALA A 162 2.37 -16.94 12.74
CA ALA A 162 3.03 -18.23 12.80
C ALA A 162 2.32 -19.25 11.90
N THR A 163 3.07 -20.23 11.39
CA THR A 163 2.62 -21.11 10.28
C THR A 163 1.32 -21.88 10.61
N GLU A 164 1.09 -22.16 11.88
CA GLU A 164 -0.14 -22.80 12.35
C GLU A 164 -1.41 -21.95 12.16
N TYR A 165 -1.26 -20.63 11.97
CA TYR A 165 -2.36 -19.68 11.78
C TYR A 165 -2.53 -19.26 10.31
N ALA A 166 -2.05 -20.04 9.34
CA ALA A 166 -2.07 -19.64 7.92
C ALA A 166 -3.50 -19.38 7.39
N THR A 167 -4.48 -20.21 7.79
CA THR A 167 -5.89 -20.04 7.41
C THR A 167 -6.50 -18.83 8.08
N GLN A 168 -6.21 -18.63 9.37
CA GLN A 168 -6.65 -17.47 10.14
C GLN A 168 -6.08 -16.17 9.57
N GLN A 169 -4.80 -16.16 9.19
CA GLN A 169 -4.15 -14.99 8.59
C GLN A 169 -4.85 -14.56 7.29
N GLN A 170 -5.10 -15.50 6.38
CA GLN A 170 -5.78 -15.18 5.12
C GLN A 170 -7.18 -14.62 5.40
N SER A 171 -7.94 -15.29 6.26
CA SER A 171 -9.30 -14.88 6.60
C SER A 171 -9.35 -13.54 7.32
N LEU A 172 -8.39 -13.27 8.21
CA LEU A 172 -8.26 -11.99 8.89
C LEU A 172 -8.03 -10.85 7.88
N LEU A 173 -7.09 -11.01 6.95
CA LEU A 173 -6.80 -10.01 5.94
C LEU A 173 -7.99 -9.75 5.00
N GLU A 174 -8.69 -10.81 4.60
CA GLU A 174 -9.91 -10.70 3.78
C GLU A 174 -11.04 -9.99 4.54
N LEU A 175 -11.22 -10.29 5.84
CA LEU A 175 -12.21 -9.61 6.69
C LEU A 175 -11.87 -8.13 6.87
N LEU A 176 -10.62 -7.78 7.21
CA LEU A 176 -10.20 -6.40 7.40
C LEU A 176 -10.42 -5.56 6.14
N ASN A 177 -10.05 -6.08 4.97
CA ASN A 177 -10.32 -5.43 3.69
C ASN A 177 -11.82 -5.26 3.41
N ALA A 178 -12.64 -6.25 3.78
CA ALA A 178 -14.09 -6.17 3.60
C ALA A 178 -14.71 -5.13 4.54
N LEU A 179 -14.27 -5.07 5.80
CA LEU A 179 -14.71 -4.08 6.80
C LEU A 179 -14.35 -2.65 6.38
N GLU A 180 -13.12 -2.42 5.93
CA GLU A 180 -12.68 -1.12 5.42
C GLU A 180 -13.51 -0.71 4.20
N SER A 181 -13.68 -1.61 3.23
CA SER A 181 -14.48 -1.36 2.02
C SER A 181 -15.96 -1.08 2.30
N ALA A 182 -16.49 -1.66 3.37
CA ALA A 182 -17.87 -1.46 3.80
C ALA A 182 -18.05 -0.23 4.72
N GLY A 183 -16.95 0.40 5.18
CA GLY A 183 -16.98 1.49 6.16
C GLY A 183 -17.50 1.03 7.54
N MET A 184 -17.24 -0.23 7.90
CA MET A 184 -17.72 -0.85 9.14
C MET A 184 -16.61 -1.02 10.19
N LEU A 185 -15.38 -0.65 9.88
CA LEU A 185 -14.21 -0.87 10.74
C LEU A 185 -14.30 -0.11 12.07
N ASP A 186 -14.84 1.11 12.06
CA ASP A 186 -14.95 1.98 13.23
C ASP A 186 -15.82 1.41 14.37
N GLN A 187 -16.63 0.41 14.07
CA GLN A 187 -17.50 -0.25 15.04
C GLN A 187 -16.94 -1.58 15.54
N VAL A 188 -15.79 -2.00 15.05
CA VAL A 188 -15.09 -3.21 15.50
C VAL A 188 -14.36 -2.89 16.80
N GLU A 189 -14.55 -3.72 17.84
CA GLU A 189 -13.89 -3.58 19.14
C GLU A 189 -12.85 -4.66 19.38
N GLY A 190 -13.01 -5.82 18.76
CA GLY A 190 -12.07 -6.92 18.83
C GLY A 190 -12.29 -7.96 17.75
N ILE A 191 -11.24 -8.73 17.46
CA ILE A 191 -11.28 -9.89 16.58
C ILE A 191 -10.56 -11.04 17.27
N HIS A 192 -11.23 -12.16 17.41
CA HIS A 192 -10.78 -13.33 18.17
C HIS A 192 -10.57 -14.52 17.22
N LEU A 193 -9.36 -15.07 17.23
CA LEU A 193 -8.92 -16.18 16.37
C LEU A 193 -8.61 -17.46 17.17
N GLU A 194 -9.07 -17.54 18.41
CA GLU A 194 -8.82 -18.67 19.30
C GLU A 194 -9.53 -19.95 18.86
N ASP A 195 -10.71 -19.83 18.28
CA ASP A 195 -11.42 -20.98 17.73
C ASP A 195 -10.84 -21.40 16.38
N LEU A 196 -10.76 -22.71 16.12
CA LEU A 196 -10.18 -23.23 14.87
C LEU A 196 -11.17 -23.27 13.71
N SER A 197 -12.45 -23.05 13.98
CA SER A 197 -13.55 -23.20 13.01
C SER A 197 -14.16 -21.87 12.62
N VAL A 198 -14.20 -20.93 13.55
CA VAL A 198 -14.87 -19.64 13.39
C VAL A 198 -13.98 -18.51 13.87
N LEU A 199 -14.11 -17.39 13.18
CA LEU A 199 -13.60 -16.09 13.60
C LEU A 199 -14.73 -15.40 14.36
N VAL A 200 -14.44 -14.82 15.51
CA VAL A 200 -15.39 -14.04 16.30
C VAL A 200 -14.99 -12.57 16.26
N MET A 201 -15.94 -11.68 16.04
CA MET A 201 -15.73 -10.24 16.00
C MET A 201 -16.70 -9.55 16.95
N ASP A 202 -16.18 -8.75 17.87
CA ASP A 202 -16.99 -7.86 18.71
C ASP A 202 -17.31 -6.59 17.94
N TYR A 203 -18.60 -6.24 17.87
CA TYR A 203 -19.10 -5.21 16.98
C TYR A 203 -20.14 -4.31 17.65
N GLY A 204 -19.90 -3.00 17.59
CA GLY A 204 -20.80 -1.95 18.04
C GLY A 204 -21.13 -1.96 19.53
N GLY A 205 -20.27 -2.55 20.37
CA GLY A 205 -20.46 -2.68 21.83
C GLY A 205 -21.63 -3.56 22.26
N ARG A 206 -22.19 -4.32 21.31
CA ARG A 206 -23.43 -5.06 21.56
C ARG A 206 -23.45 -6.47 20.99
N PHE A 207 -22.69 -6.73 19.96
CA PHE A 207 -22.79 -7.99 19.22
C PHE A 207 -21.46 -8.72 19.18
N SER A 208 -21.54 -10.02 19.42
CA SER A 208 -20.48 -10.97 19.11
C SER A 208 -20.84 -11.68 17.80
N VAL A 209 -20.04 -11.48 16.75
CA VAL A 209 -20.33 -11.93 15.39
C VAL A 209 -19.45 -13.11 15.03
N GLU A 210 -20.07 -14.28 14.80
CA GLU A 210 -19.37 -15.51 14.45
C GLU A 210 -19.40 -15.74 12.93
N MET A 211 -18.23 -15.92 12.33
CA MET A 211 -18.06 -16.18 10.89
C MET A 211 -17.08 -17.33 10.65
N PRO A 212 -17.32 -18.24 9.70
CA PRO A 212 -16.35 -19.28 9.38
C PRO A 212 -15.12 -18.68 8.66
N TYR A 213 -13.98 -19.31 8.85
CA TYR A 213 -12.79 -18.96 8.07
C TYR A 213 -13.03 -19.20 6.57
N GLY A 214 -12.48 -18.32 5.73
CA GLY A 214 -12.63 -18.40 4.27
C GLY A 214 -14.03 -18.09 3.74
N ALA A 215 -14.87 -17.43 4.54
CA ALA A 215 -16.20 -17.01 4.12
C ALA A 215 -16.15 -15.87 3.09
N ASP A 216 -17.24 -15.67 2.35
CA ASP A 216 -17.48 -14.45 1.56
C ASP A 216 -17.81 -13.29 2.52
N TYR A 217 -16.77 -12.68 3.11
CA TYR A 217 -16.92 -11.61 4.11
C TYR A 217 -17.75 -10.43 3.61
N PRO A 218 -17.58 -9.92 2.38
CA PRO A 218 -18.45 -8.85 1.87
C PRO A 218 -19.94 -9.20 1.89
N ARG A 219 -20.27 -10.46 1.65
CA ARG A 219 -21.66 -10.94 1.74
C ARG A 219 -22.12 -11.07 3.20
N LYS A 220 -21.26 -11.61 4.07
CA LYS A 220 -21.55 -11.77 5.50
C LYS A 220 -21.77 -10.43 6.19
N LEU A 221 -20.93 -9.42 5.89
CA LEU A 221 -21.07 -8.08 6.46
C LEU A 221 -22.36 -7.38 6.00
N ARG A 222 -22.78 -7.55 4.74
CA ARG A 222 -24.10 -7.06 4.29
C ARG A 222 -25.25 -7.73 5.03
N ALA A 223 -25.15 -9.02 5.29
CA ALA A 223 -26.16 -9.74 6.09
C ALA A 223 -26.16 -9.26 7.54
N LEU A 224 -24.98 -9.04 8.15
CA LEU A 224 -24.84 -8.45 9.49
C LEU A 224 -25.55 -7.08 9.55
N GLN A 225 -25.26 -6.19 8.62
CA GLN A 225 -25.87 -4.86 8.58
C GLN A 225 -27.39 -4.96 8.50
N ALA A 226 -27.92 -5.83 7.64
CA ALA A 226 -29.36 -6.03 7.51
C ALA A 226 -30.01 -6.57 8.78
N VAL A 227 -29.31 -7.38 9.59
CA VAL A 227 -29.79 -7.85 10.89
C VAL A 227 -29.79 -6.70 11.89
N ILE A 228 -28.69 -5.97 12.00
CA ILE A 228 -28.54 -4.84 12.94
C ILE A 228 -29.64 -3.77 12.67
N ASP A 229 -29.94 -3.48 11.41
CA ASP A 229 -30.97 -2.50 11.02
C ASP A 229 -32.39 -2.93 11.44
N ASN A 230 -32.62 -4.22 11.69
CA ASN A 230 -33.90 -4.75 12.13
C ASN A 230 -33.99 -5.02 13.64
N LEU A 231 -32.87 -4.94 14.36
CA LEU A 231 -32.83 -5.14 15.81
C LEU A 231 -33.12 -3.83 16.55
N GLU A 232 -33.69 -3.95 17.74
CA GLU A 232 -33.89 -2.79 18.64
C GLU A 232 -32.54 -2.33 19.22
N THR A 233 -32.46 -1.04 19.57
CA THR A 233 -31.21 -0.43 20.03
C THR A 233 -30.67 -0.98 21.35
N ASN A 234 -31.51 -1.65 22.13
CA ASN A 234 -31.17 -2.26 23.43
C ASN A 234 -30.86 -3.76 23.35
N GLN A 235 -31.04 -4.39 22.18
CA GLN A 235 -30.74 -5.82 22.03
C GLN A 235 -29.23 -6.05 21.94
N THR A 236 -28.74 -7.01 22.70
CA THR A 236 -27.36 -7.51 22.71
C THR A 236 -27.38 -9.01 22.46
N GLY A 237 -26.30 -9.56 21.97
CA GLY A 237 -26.21 -11.00 21.76
C GLY A 237 -25.27 -11.44 20.66
N THR A 238 -25.35 -12.70 20.29
CA THR A 238 -24.50 -13.34 19.29
C THR A 238 -25.21 -13.43 17.95
N VAL A 239 -24.54 -12.92 16.91
CA VAL A 239 -24.98 -13.01 15.50
C VAL A 239 -24.16 -14.11 14.81
N GLN A 240 -24.78 -15.24 14.55
CA GLN A 240 -24.15 -16.35 13.86
C GLN A 240 -24.34 -16.26 12.35
N LEU A 241 -23.24 -16.04 11.64
CA LEU A 241 -23.16 -15.99 10.17
C LEU A 241 -22.47 -17.25 9.61
N THR A 242 -22.57 -18.38 10.32
CA THR A 242 -21.83 -19.60 10.00
C THR A 242 -22.40 -20.39 8.82
N TRP A 243 -23.65 -20.15 8.43
CA TRP A 243 -24.36 -20.91 7.41
C TRP A 243 -24.13 -20.35 5.99
N ASP A 244 -23.84 -21.23 5.04
CA ASP A 244 -23.58 -20.85 3.64
C ASP A 244 -24.84 -20.45 2.84
N ASN A 245 -26.01 -20.90 3.30
CA ASN A 245 -27.31 -20.63 2.67
C ASN A 245 -27.79 -19.18 2.85
N GLY A 246 -27.08 -18.36 3.62
CA GLY A 246 -27.44 -16.98 3.94
C GLY A 246 -28.40 -16.83 5.12
N GLU A 247 -28.70 -17.91 5.82
CA GLU A 247 -29.41 -17.84 7.09
C GLU A 247 -28.52 -17.17 8.15
N VAL A 248 -29.15 -16.31 8.95
CA VAL A 248 -28.53 -15.63 10.08
C VAL A 248 -29.31 -16.00 11.33
N HIS A 249 -28.61 -16.44 12.34
CA HIS A 249 -29.20 -16.70 13.63
C HIS A 249 -28.75 -15.62 14.62
N PHE A 250 -29.73 -14.98 15.25
CA PHE A 250 -29.49 -14.06 16.34
C PHE A 250 -29.89 -14.76 17.66
N ILE A 251 -28.98 -14.79 18.60
CA ILE A 251 -29.18 -15.34 19.95
C ILE A 251 -29.03 -14.17 20.89
N GLU A 252 -30.16 -13.77 21.49
CA GLU A 252 -30.21 -12.68 22.46
C GLU A 252 -29.63 -13.17 23.82
N ASP A 253 -28.86 -12.29 24.50
CA ASP A 253 -28.26 -12.58 25.81
C ASP A 253 -29.26 -12.57 26.95
#